data_f5e0c1369a8559aa0ba31217e230c784
#
_entry.id   f5e0c1369a8559aa0ba31217e230c784
#
_cell.length_a   1.000
_cell.length_b   1.000
_cell.length_c   1.000
_cell.angle_alpha   90.00
_cell.angle_beta   90.00
_cell.angle_gamma   90.00
#
_symmetry.space_group_name_H-M   'P 1'
#
loop_
_entity.id
_entity.type
_entity.pdbx_description
1 polymer ?
#
loop_
_entity_poly.entity_id
_entity_poly.type
_entity_poly.pdbx_seq_one_letter_code
_entity_poly.pdbx_strand_id
1 'polypeptide(L)'
;MGYKHIKHMKKCSALWACAAALAVLVAGCDKEKKPVEEAVTVPGDAVNLNAAGETANSYIVAPGKTSVFSAQFRGNSKTEAVGAAVSAELLWQDAASLIKDVYYVPETGQVVVSTGKASGNALVAVRDAGDNILWSWHLWVSDYDPAASLWSSPAATGGTVWKFMDRNLGASSADADDWNSKGLIYQWGRKDPFKGAVSFTVQNEDYSYSVTGEPVLYDIDNRAVKATAFENAEGFGAYEKSLQNPTVFYKILKDGDGVNIPKSKDWRDSSDDDAWGGVSLSKSVNDPCPPGYKVPVCAANGDHPYEWHDYSKATWDATNYGMVQDGQWWPACGTRVNYSGGLDFPQANPYSGMWVGTAGKASSDLEANPALYGRYTFVSNGKRLYNKYDQKDSRSQGLSVRCVAE
;
A
#
# COMPACT_ATOMS: atom_id res chain seq x y z
N MET A 1 -26.94 -28.36 49.35
CA MET A 1 -27.98 -29.10 48.67
C MET A 1 -27.65 -29.04 47.19
N GLY A 2 -27.08 -29.97 46.56
CA GLY A 2 -27.34 -31.42 46.45
C GLY A 2 -27.77 -31.67 45.03
N TYR A 3 -27.00 -32.33 44.37
CA TYR A 3 -26.78 -33.62 43.70
C TYR A 3 -26.91 -33.51 42.13
N LYS A 4 -25.84 -33.80 41.40
CA LYS A 4 -25.41 -35.06 40.70
C LYS A 4 -26.47 -35.69 39.78
N HIS A 5 -26.12 -35.91 38.53
CA HIS A 5 -26.04 -37.27 37.96
C HIS A 5 -25.30 -37.35 36.61
N ILE A 6 -24.34 -38.27 36.63
CA ILE A 6 -23.58 -38.86 35.51
C ILE A 6 -24.37 -40.10 35.03
N LYS A 7 -24.32 -40.44 33.72
CA LYS A 7 -24.42 -41.84 33.20
C LYS A 7 -24.15 -41.82 31.68
N HIS A 8 -23.17 -42.41 31.25
CA HIS A 8 -22.70 -43.78 31.00
C HIS A 8 -22.80 -44.17 29.51
N MET A 9 -21.61 -44.55 29.06
CA MET A 9 -21.31 -45.29 27.79
C MET A 9 -22.12 -46.54 27.61
N LYS A 10 -22.34 -46.95 26.35
CA LYS A 10 -22.36 -48.38 25.98
C LYS A 10 -21.69 -48.57 24.60
N LYS A 11 -20.65 -49.39 24.63
CA LYS A 11 -20.06 -50.11 23.49
C LYS A 11 -21.00 -51.22 23.08
N CYS A 12 -21.05 -51.54 21.78
CA CYS A 12 -21.43 -52.88 21.30
C CYS A 12 -20.54 -53.23 20.11
N SER A 13 -19.71 -54.21 20.36
CA SER A 13 -18.95 -54.99 19.40
C SER A 13 -19.85 -56.17 18.94
N ALA A 14 -19.82 -56.49 17.65
CA ALA A 14 -20.21 -57.81 17.17
C ALA A 14 -19.33 -58.19 15.99
N LEU A 15 -18.45 -59.16 16.22
CA LEU A 15 -17.79 -59.97 15.20
C LEU A 15 -18.83 -60.86 14.49
N TRP A 16 -18.68 -61.01 13.16
CA TRP A 16 -19.02 -62.23 12.46
C TRP A 16 -17.97 -62.51 11.38
N ALA A 17 -17.31 -63.66 11.56
CA ALA A 17 -16.46 -64.32 10.57
C ALA A 17 -17.32 -65.31 9.80
N CYS A 18 -17.10 -65.41 8.47
CA CYS A 18 -17.04 -66.69 7.81
C CYS A 18 -16.75 -66.57 6.30
N ALA A 19 -15.71 -67.32 5.94
CA ALA A 19 -15.60 -68.26 4.82
C ALA A 19 -15.21 -67.69 3.41
N ALA A 20 -14.13 -68.26 3.00
CA ALA A 20 -13.44 -68.17 1.72
C ALA A 20 -14.27 -68.59 0.50
N ALA A 21 -14.06 -67.90 -0.62
CA ALA A 21 -14.11 -68.44 -1.96
C ALA A 21 -13.00 -67.87 -2.80
N LEU A 22 -12.09 -68.71 -3.19
CA LEU A 22 -10.96 -68.44 -4.08
C LEU A 22 -11.48 -68.27 -5.50
N ALA A 23 -11.52 -67.05 -6.04
CA ALA A 23 -11.63 -66.79 -7.48
C ALA A 23 -10.43 -66.03 -7.91
N VAL A 24 -9.49 -66.70 -8.58
CA VAL A 24 -8.37 -66.06 -9.26
C VAL A 24 -8.94 -65.35 -10.50
N LEU A 25 -9.17 -64.06 -10.39
CA LEU A 25 -9.36 -63.18 -11.53
C LEU A 25 -8.05 -62.41 -11.70
N VAL A 26 -7.35 -62.69 -12.80
CA VAL A 26 -6.27 -61.87 -13.32
C VAL A 26 -6.90 -60.53 -13.72
N ALA A 27 -6.93 -59.57 -12.80
CA ALA A 27 -7.21 -58.21 -13.11
C ALA A 27 -5.88 -57.54 -13.46
N GLY A 28 -5.77 -57.13 -14.72
CA GLY A 28 -4.67 -56.28 -15.17
C GLY A 28 -4.55 -55.06 -14.28
N CYS A 29 -3.33 -54.73 -13.83
CA CYS A 29 -3.03 -53.46 -13.22
C CYS A 29 -3.24 -52.35 -14.27
N ASP A 30 -4.45 -51.84 -14.37
CA ASP A 30 -4.61 -50.47 -14.84
C ASP A 30 -3.99 -49.58 -13.77
N LYS A 31 -2.78 -49.12 -14.03
CA LYS A 31 -2.23 -48.00 -13.32
C LYS A 31 -3.20 -46.84 -13.55
N GLU A 32 -3.98 -46.49 -12.52
CA GLU A 32 -4.69 -45.23 -12.49
C GLU A 32 -3.67 -44.16 -12.83
N LYS A 33 -3.77 -43.60 -14.03
CA LYS A 33 -3.04 -42.40 -14.39
C LYS A 33 -3.51 -41.36 -13.40
N LYS A 34 -2.62 -40.96 -12.45
CA LYS A 34 -2.82 -39.71 -11.69
C LYS A 34 -3.21 -38.64 -12.69
N PRO A 35 -4.23 -37.83 -12.42
CA PRO A 35 -4.53 -36.68 -13.26
C PRO A 35 -3.24 -35.94 -13.47
N VAL A 36 -2.88 -35.69 -14.71
CA VAL A 36 -1.77 -34.80 -15.03
C VAL A 36 -2.26 -33.45 -14.55
N GLU A 37 -1.69 -32.94 -13.46
CA GLU A 37 -1.93 -31.59 -12.99
C GLU A 37 -1.53 -30.69 -14.16
N GLU A 38 -2.50 -29.97 -14.75
CA GLU A 38 -2.20 -29.06 -15.84
C GLU A 38 -1.22 -28.02 -15.33
N ALA A 39 -0.09 -27.89 -16.04
CA ALA A 39 0.93 -26.93 -15.67
C ALA A 39 0.34 -25.52 -15.71
N VAL A 40 0.45 -24.79 -14.59
CA VAL A 40 0.04 -23.39 -14.51
C VAL A 40 0.95 -22.56 -15.41
N THR A 41 0.39 -21.88 -16.39
CA THR A 41 1.16 -21.14 -17.41
C THR A 41 0.72 -19.69 -17.52
N VAL A 42 1.59 -18.84 -18.05
CA VAL A 42 1.24 -17.48 -18.44
C VAL A 42 0.40 -17.50 -19.71
N PRO A 43 -0.80 -16.88 -19.76
CA PRO A 43 -1.58 -16.77 -20.97
C PRO A 43 -0.82 -16.00 -22.07
N GLY A 44 -0.94 -16.47 -23.31
CA GLY A 44 -0.18 -15.90 -24.43
C GLY A 44 -0.57 -14.46 -24.79
N ASP A 45 -1.73 -13.99 -24.36
CA ASP A 45 -2.24 -12.64 -24.56
C ASP A 45 -2.06 -11.72 -23.33
N ALA A 46 -1.41 -12.22 -22.27
CA ALA A 46 -1.16 -11.45 -21.05
C ALA A 46 -0.22 -10.26 -21.34
N VAL A 47 -0.60 -9.09 -20.82
CA VAL A 47 0.23 -7.87 -20.91
C VAL A 47 1.40 -7.99 -19.95
N ASN A 48 2.63 -7.96 -20.46
CA ASN A 48 3.82 -8.00 -19.63
C ASN A 48 4.12 -6.61 -19.06
N LEU A 49 3.94 -6.43 -17.75
CA LEU A 49 4.17 -5.17 -17.04
C LEU A 49 5.66 -4.86 -16.82
N ASN A 50 6.54 -5.82 -17.07
CA ASN A 50 8.00 -5.66 -17.03
C ASN A 50 8.64 -5.69 -18.44
N ALA A 51 7.91 -5.39 -19.49
CA ALA A 51 8.43 -5.45 -20.86
C ALA A 51 9.65 -4.54 -21.09
N ALA A 52 9.76 -3.42 -20.36
CA ALA A 52 10.93 -2.53 -20.36
C ALA A 52 12.09 -3.03 -19.47
N GLY A 53 11.92 -4.16 -18.75
CA GLY A 53 12.94 -4.73 -17.86
C GLY A 53 12.97 -4.10 -16.47
N GLU A 54 12.05 -3.19 -16.17
CA GLU A 54 11.95 -2.53 -14.85
C GLU A 54 10.93 -3.22 -13.97
N THR A 55 11.24 -3.27 -12.66
CA THR A 55 10.34 -3.79 -11.62
C THR A 55 10.04 -2.70 -10.59
N ALA A 56 8.96 -2.85 -9.83
CA ALA A 56 8.54 -1.90 -8.80
C ALA A 56 7.64 -2.57 -7.76
N ASN A 57 7.22 -1.84 -6.74
CA ASN A 57 6.24 -2.30 -5.75
C ASN A 57 4.79 -2.01 -6.18
N SER A 58 4.60 -1.27 -7.26
CA SER A 58 3.28 -0.93 -7.78
C SER A 58 3.27 -1.04 -9.30
N TYR A 59 2.17 -1.51 -9.84
CA TYR A 59 1.96 -1.60 -11.28
C TYR A 59 0.60 -1.00 -11.66
N ILE A 60 0.57 -0.21 -12.74
CA ILE A 60 -0.68 0.22 -13.36
C ILE A 60 -1.15 -0.90 -14.27
N VAL A 61 -2.37 -1.39 -14.03
CA VAL A 61 -2.94 -2.56 -14.69
C VAL A 61 -4.22 -2.16 -15.39
N ALA A 62 -4.30 -2.39 -16.70
CA ALA A 62 -5.49 -2.02 -17.46
C ALA A 62 -6.74 -2.81 -17.04
N PRO A 63 -7.92 -2.16 -16.87
CA PRO A 63 -9.17 -2.84 -16.58
C PRO A 63 -9.56 -3.83 -17.67
N GLY A 64 -10.11 -4.99 -17.29
CA GLY A 64 -10.60 -6.02 -18.20
C GLY A 64 -9.51 -6.77 -18.95
N LYS A 65 -8.27 -6.73 -18.47
CA LYS A 65 -7.11 -7.40 -19.08
C LYS A 65 -6.51 -8.45 -18.12
N THR A 66 -5.80 -9.38 -18.72
CA THR A 66 -4.85 -10.23 -18.02
C THR A 66 -3.46 -9.64 -18.16
N SER A 67 -2.74 -9.51 -17.06
CA SER A 67 -1.38 -8.97 -17.00
C SER A 67 -0.46 -9.91 -16.25
N VAL A 68 0.83 -9.79 -16.51
CA VAL A 68 1.87 -10.59 -15.87
C VAL A 68 3.04 -9.71 -15.45
N PHE A 69 3.60 -9.98 -14.26
CA PHE A 69 4.80 -9.31 -13.77
C PHE A 69 5.73 -10.26 -13.02
N SER A 70 7.01 -9.92 -12.97
CA SER A 70 8.04 -10.71 -12.28
C SER A 70 7.90 -10.58 -10.77
N ALA A 71 7.95 -11.71 -10.07
CA ALA A 71 8.04 -11.81 -8.63
C ALA A 71 9.41 -12.35 -8.16
N GLN A 72 10.44 -12.26 -8.99
CA GLN A 72 11.77 -12.80 -8.68
C GLN A 72 12.54 -11.89 -7.72
N PHE A 73 12.39 -10.57 -7.87
CA PHE A 73 13.13 -9.58 -7.08
C PHE A 73 12.18 -8.63 -6.36
N ARG A 74 12.66 -8.11 -5.21
CA ARG A 74 11.96 -7.14 -4.38
C ARG A 74 11.97 -5.75 -5.02
N GLY A 75 10.83 -5.10 -5.07
CA GLY A 75 10.70 -3.73 -5.60
C GLY A 75 11.37 -3.56 -6.95
N ASN A 76 12.26 -2.58 -7.06
CA ASN A 76 13.09 -2.30 -8.23
C ASN A 76 14.47 -2.95 -8.18
N SER A 77 14.75 -3.81 -7.18
CA SER A 77 16.03 -4.50 -7.04
C SER A 77 16.25 -5.48 -8.18
N LYS A 78 17.54 -5.68 -8.52
CA LYS A 78 17.99 -6.71 -9.48
C LYS A 78 18.79 -7.83 -8.79
N THR A 79 18.95 -7.73 -7.47
CA THR A 79 19.79 -8.62 -6.67
C THR A 79 19.09 -9.17 -5.42
N GLU A 80 18.14 -8.43 -4.86
CA GLU A 80 17.39 -8.86 -3.68
C GLU A 80 16.23 -9.78 -4.10
N ALA A 81 16.46 -11.09 -4.02
CA ALA A 81 15.44 -12.07 -4.37
C ALA A 81 14.24 -12.01 -3.40
N VAL A 82 13.03 -12.23 -3.93
CA VAL A 82 11.81 -12.39 -3.12
C VAL A 82 11.90 -13.68 -2.29
N GLY A 83 12.42 -14.75 -2.85
CA GLY A 83 12.52 -16.05 -2.20
C GLY A 83 11.80 -17.17 -2.97
N ALA A 84 11.61 -18.31 -2.31
CA ALA A 84 10.99 -19.49 -2.91
C ALA A 84 9.46 -19.41 -2.84
N ALA A 85 8.88 -18.56 -3.69
CA ALA A 85 7.44 -18.45 -3.81
C ALA A 85 6.83 -19.72 -4.42
N VAL A 86 5.64 -20.10 -3.94
CA VAL A 86 4.87 -21.25 -4.44
C VAL A 86 3.44 -20.87 -4.83
N SER A 87 2.92 -19.77 -4.33
CA SER A 87 1.57 -19.28 -4.64
C SER A 87 1.49 -17.77 -4.66
N ALA A 88 0.42 -17.23 -5.25
CA ALA A 88 0.05 -15.84 -5.15
C ALA A 88 -1.41 -15.70 -4.71
N GLU A 89 -1.72 -14.62 -4.01
CA GLU A 89 -3.07 -14.35 -3.52
C GLU A 89 -3.41 -12.86 -3.54
N LEU A 90 -4.70 -12.57 -3.54
CA LEU A 90 -5.27 -11.25 -3.31
C LEU A 90 -5.44 -11.02 -1.81
N LEU A 91 -4.74 -10.03 -1.24
CA LEU A 91 -4.89 -9.64 0.15
C LEU A 91 -6.12 -8.75 0.37
N TRP A 92 -6.34 -7.80 -0.53
CA TRP A 92 -7.53 -6.96 -0.57
C TRP A 92 -7.70 -6.26 -1.91
N GLN A 93 -8.93 -5.86 -2.21
CA GLN A 93 -9.30 -4.95 -3.28
C GLN A 93 -10.31 -3.92 -2.77
N ASP A 94 -10.28 -2.68 -3.30
CA ASP A 94 -11.14 -1.59 -2.83
C ASP A 94 -12.46 -1.45 -3.60
N ALA A 95 -12.67 -2.28 -4.60
CA ALA A 95 -13.93 -2.46 -5.31
C ALA A 95 -14.19 -3.95 -5.53
N ALA A 96 -15.44 -4.36 -5.41
CA ALA A 96 -15.82 -5.75 -5.64
C ALA A 96 -15.52 -6.19 -7.09
N SER A 97 -14.98 -7.38 -7.25
CA SER A 97 -14.63 -7.97 -8.55
C SER A 97 -13.61 -7.14 -9.37
N LEU A 98 -12.80 -6.35 -8.70
CA LEU A 98 -11.70 -5.60 -9.32
C LEU A 98 -10.63 -6.57 -9.84
N ILE A 99 -10.24 -7.54 -9.02
CA ILE A 99 -9.41 -8.69 -9.37
C ILE A 99 -10.31 -9.91 -9.50
N LYS A 100 -10.22 -10.58 -10.64
CA LYS A 100 -10.98 -11.79 -10.94
C LYS A 100 -10.19 -13.06 -10.66
N ASP A 101 -8.88 -12.97 -10.85
CA ASP A 101 -7.97 -14.09 -10.66
C ASP A 101 -6.55 -13.58 -10.40
N VAL A 102 -5.82 -14.33 -9.57
CA VAL A 102 -4.39 -14.10 -9.29
C VAL A 102 -3.74 -15.43 -8.99
N TYR A 103 -2.62 -15.72 -9.66
CA TYR A 103 -1.85 -16.94 -9.40
C TYR A 103 -0.36 -16.75 -9.73
N TYR A 104 0.45 -17.62 -9.15
CA TYR A 104 1.88 -17.68 -9.36
C TYR A 104 2.26 -18.77 -10.37
N VAL A 105 3.19 -18.49 -11.26
CA VAL A 105 3.74 -19.44 -12.24
C VAL A 105 5.16 -19.79 -11.83
N PRO A 106 5.39 -20.96 -11.19
CA PRO A 106 6.69 -21.32 -10.62
C PRO A 106 7.82 -21.39 -11.67
N GLU A 107 7.51 -21.88 -12.87
CA GLU A 107 8.50 -22.07 -13.96
C GLU A 107 9.14 -20.76 -14.40
N THR A 108 8.39 -19.65 -14.31
CA THR A 108 8.86 -18.34 -14.76
C THR A 108 9.09 -17.35 -13.63
N GLY A 109 8.66 -17.67 -12.40
CA GLY A 109 8.74 -16.77 -11.26
C GLY A 109 7.87 -15.53 -11.41
N GLN A 110 6.70 -15.67 -12.03
CA GLN A 110 5.81 -14.57 -12.38
C GLN A 110 4.46 -14.68 -11.68
N VAL A 111 3.83 -13.55 -11.44
CA VAL A 111 2.44 -13.44 -11.00
C VAL A 111 1.57 -13.03 -12.18
N VAL A 112 0.51 -13.78 -12.41
CA VAL A 112 -0.53 -13.46 -13.39
C VAL A 112 -1.74 -12.91 -12.67
N VAL A 113 -2.32 -11.84 -13.21
CA VAL A 113 -3.50 -11.16 -12.65
C VAL A 113 -4.50 -10.88 -13.75
N SER A 114 -5.76 -11.27 -13.53
CA SER A 114 -6.89 -10.91 -14.40
C SER A 114 -7.77 -9.89 -13.69
N THR A 115 -8.08 -8.77 -14.36
CA THR A 115 -8.87 -7.68 -13.78
C THR A 115 -10.31 -7.67 -14.26
N GLY A 116 -11.20 -7.09 -13.44
CA GLY A 116 -12.52 -6.66 -13.84
C GLY A 116 -12.49 -5.38 -14.67
N LYS A 117 -13.69 -4.85 -14.98
CA LYS A 117 -13.84 -3.62 -15.80
C LYS A 117 -13.76 -2.34 -14.97
N ALA A 118 -13.86 -2.43 -13.65
CA ALA A 118 -13.78 -1.28 -12.75
C ALA A 118 -12.33 -0.81 -12.58
N SER A 119 -12.15 0.47 -12.26
CA SER A 119 -10.89 1.03 -11.77
C SER A 119 -10.87 0.98 -10.23
N GLY A 120 -9.68 0.90 -9.65
CA GLY A 120 -9.49 0.84 -8.21
C GLY A 120 -8.10 0.35 -7.83
N ASN A 121 -7.97 -0.15 -6.60
CA ASN A 121 -6.70 -0.58 -6.05
C ASN A 121 -6.82 -1.98 -5.43
N ALA A 122 -5.77 -2.76 -5.55
CA ALA A 122 -5.66 -4.06 -4.92
C ALA A 122 -4.24 -4.29 -4.39
N LEU A 123 -4.11 -5.13 -3.38
CA LEU A 123 -2.83 -5.61 -2.87
C LEU A 123 -2.76 -7.11 -3.07
N VAL A 124 -1.74 -7.56 -3.76
CA VAL A 124 -1.46 -8.99 -3.99
C VAL A 124 -0.14 -9.38 -3.35
N ALA A 125 0.00 -10.64 -3.00
CA ALA A 125 1.22 -11.16 -2.38
C ALA A 125 1.60 -12.51 -2.95
N VAL A 126 2.88 -12.88 -2.81
CA VAL A 126 3.35 -14.27 -3.01
C VAL A 126 3.73 -14.88 -1.67
N ARG A 127 3.50 -16.20 -1.54
CA ARG A 127 3.78 -16.98 -0.34
C ARG A 127 4.75 -18.11 -0.60
N ASP A 128 5.48 -18.48 0.47
CA ASP A 128 6.28 -19.70 0.50
C ASP A 128 5.43 -20.95 0.84
N ALA A 129 6.07 -22.12 0.86
CA ALA A 129 5.44 -23.37 1.22
C ALA A 129 4.98 -23.45 2.70
N GLY A 130 5.42 -22.55 3.54
CA GLY A 130 4.99 -22.39 4.94
C GLY A 130 3.85 -21.40 5.12
N ASP A 131 3.28 -20.91 4.03
CA ASP A 131 2.20 -19.90 3.99
C ASP A 131 2.63 -18.51 4.50
N ASN A 132 3.95 -18.22 4.53
CA ASN A 132 4.43 -16.89 4.88
C ASN A 132 4.43 -15.99 3.66
N ILE A 133 3.98 -14.73 3.81
CA ILE A 133 4.11 -13.71 2.76
C ILE A 133 5.61 -13.37 2.60
N LEU A 134 6.10 -13.49 1.37
CA LEU A 134 7.48 -13.14 1.02
C LEU A 134 7.60 -11.71 0.52
N TRP A 135 6.63 -11.25 -0.28
CA TRP A 135 6.54 -9.90 -0.81
C TRP A 135 5.13 -9.61 -1.30
N SER A 136 4.77 -8.33 -1.39
CA SER A 136 3.47 -7.83 -1.85
C SER A 136 3.65 -6.69 -2.84
N TRP A 137 2.66 -6.52 -3.73
CA TRP A 137 2.60 -5.48 -4.74
C TRP A 137 1.25 -4.80 -4.75
N HIS A 138 1.26 -3.49 -4.92
CA HIS A 138 0.07 -2.70 -5.18
C HIS A 138 -0.27 -2.79 -6.67
N LEU A 139 -1.50 -3.17 -6.99
CA LEU A 139 -2.06 -3.15 -8.33
C LEU A 139 -3.00 -1.96 -8.44
N TRP A 140 -2.62 -0.99 -9.24
CA TRP A 140 -3.41 0.20 -9.54
C TRP A 140 -4.17 -0.07 -10.84
N VAL A 141 -5.43 -0.57 -10.71
CA VAL A 141 -6.26 -0.91 -11.86
C VAL A 141 -6.86 0.36 -12.44
N SER A 142 -6.35 0.77 -13.60
CA SER A 142 -6.70 2.04 -14.23
C SER A 142 -6.22 2.07 -15.68
N ASP A 143 -6.91 2.82 -16.54
CA ASP A 143 -6.44 3.20 -17.89
C ASP A 143 -5.47 4.40 -17.86
N TYR A 144 -5.00 4.77 -16.68
CA TYR A 144 -4.09 5.89 -16.49
C TYR A 144 -2.74 5.64 -17.15
N ASP A 145 -2.35 6.55 -18.03
CA ASP A 145 -1.00 6.63 -18.59
C ASP A 145 -0.26 7.85 -18.00
N PRO A 146 0.63 7.65 -17.02
CA PRO A 146 1.38 8.75 -16.43
C PRO A 146 2.20 9.53 -17.45
N ALA A 147 2.77 8.87 -18.45
CA ALA A 147 3.63 9.53 -19.43
C ALA A 147 2.87 10.57 -20.29
N ALA A 148 1.58 10.32 -20.53
CA ALA A 148 0.71 11.23 -21.28
C ALA A 148 0.25 12.45 -20.48
N SER A 149 0.37 12.43 -19.14
CA SER A 149 -0.22 13.45 -18.25
C SER A 149 0.77 14.03 -17.23
N LEU A 150 2.09 13.85 -17.43
CA LEU A 150 3.09 14.44 -16.57
C LEU A 150 3.00 15.96 -16.57
N TRP A 151 3.01 16.54 -15.39
CA TRP A 151 3.10 17.97 -15.18
C TRP A 151 4.50 18.36 -14.71
N SER A 152 5.13 19.28 -15.45
CA SER A 152 6.42 19.84 -15.06
C SER A 152 6.21 21.01 -14.09
N SER A 153 6.81 20.93 -12.89
CA SER A 153 6.78 22.02 -11.95
C SER A 153 7.49 23.25 -12.50
N PRO A 154 7.17 24.47 -12.04
CA PRO A 154 8.10 25.59 -12.10
C PRO A 154 9.45 25.21 -11.48
N ALA A 155 10.51 25.87 -11.90
CA ALA A 155 11.85 25.64 -11.33
C ALA A 155 11.88 26.09 -9.87
N ALA A 156 12.49 25.25 -9.00
CA ALA A 156 12.86 25.65 -7.64
C ALA A 156 13.98 26.69 -7.64
N THR A 157 14.34 27.21 -6.46
CA THR A 157 15.35 28.26 -6.32
C THR A 157 16.70 27.90 -6.93
N GLY A 158 17.14 26.65 -6.79
CA GLY A 158 18.37 26.12 -7.40
C GLY A 158 18.21 25.63 -8.84
N GLY A 159 17.05 25.83 -9.45
CA GLY A 159 16.77 25.50 -10.85
C GLY A 159 16.21 24.11 -11.10
N THR A 160 16.01 23.30 -10.07
CA THR A 160 15.46 21.94 -10.25
C THR A 160 13.99 21.99 -10.67
N VAL A 161 13.63 21.13 -11.61
CA VAL A 161 12.25 20.92 -12.10
C VAL A 161 11.89 19.47 -11.91
N TRP A 162 10.73 19.21 -11.29
CA TRP A 162 10.18 17.86 -11.15
C TRP A 162 9.04 17.64 -12.14
N LYS A 163 8.95 16.42 -12.67
CA LYS A 163 7.83 15.98 -13.50
C LYS A 163 6.91 15.12 -12.66
N PHE A 164 5.87 15.72 -12.12
CA PHE A 164 4.88 15.02 -11.28
C PHE A 164 3.86 14.26 -12.13
N MET A 165 3.37 13.14 -11.61
CA MET A 165 2.07 12.61 -12.03
C MET A 165 0.98 13.65 -11.77
N ASP A 166 -0.09 13.66 -12.54
CA ASP A 166 -1.22 14.59 -12.39
C ASP A 166 -2.11 14.26 -11.16
N ARG A 167 -1.87 13.11 -10.52
CA ARG A 167 -2.66 12.56 -9.40
C ARG A 167 -1.81 11.86 -8.36
N ASN A 168 -2.41 11.64 -7.17
CA ASN A 168 -1.76 10.86 -6.11
C ASN A 168 -1.71 9.37 -6.48
N LEU A 169 -0.73 8.65 -5.94
CA LEU A 169 -0.56 7.22 -6.13
C LEU A 169 -1.82 6.46 -5.68
N GLY A 170 -2.37 5.64 -6.57
CA GLY A 170 -3.61 4.92 -6.36
C GLY A 170 -4.89 5.71 -6.63
N ALA A 171 -4.80 6.97 -7.10
CA ALA A 171 -6.00 7.73 -7.49
C ALA A 171 -6.51 7.28 -8.87
N SER A 172 -7.73 6.76 -8.94
CA SER A 172 -8.32 6.34 -10.21
C SER A 172 -8.94 7.48 -11.02
N SER A 173 -8.92 8.72 -10.48
CA SER A 173 -9.35 9.93 -11.15
C SER A 173 -8.39 11.09 -10.86
N ALA A 174 -8.33 12.08 -11.74
CA ALA A 174 -7.70 13.38 -11.50
C ALA A 174 -8.75 14.49 -11.24
N ASP A 175 -10.04 14.19 -11.36
CA ASP A 175 -11.12 15.17 -11.25
C ASP A 175 -11.38 15.55 -9.80
N ALA A 176 -11.54 16.83 -9.55
CA ALA A 176 -11.71 17.35 -8.19
C ALA A 176 -13.01 16.87 -7.52
N ASP A 177 -14.08 16.72 -8.29
CA ASP A 177 -15.40 16.28 -7.83
C ASP A 177 -15.53 14.76 -7.65
N ASP A 178 -14.50 14.00 -8.08
CA ASP A 178 -14.43 12.57 -7.84
C ASP A 178 -13.62 12.26 -6.57
N TRP A 179 -14.27 11.61 -5.60
CA TRP A 179 -13.59 11.18 -4.37
C TRP A 179 -12.38 10.25 -4.64
N ASN A 180 -12.41 9.50 -5.72
CA ASN A 180 -11.32 8.62 -6.13
C ASN A 180 -10.04 9.36 -6.57
N SER A 181 -10.06 10.70 -6.64
CA SER A 181 -8.87 11.53 -6.83
C SER A 181 -7.95 11.57 -5.61
N LYS A 182 -8.41 11.13 -4.43
CA LYS A 182 -7.66 11.19 -3.18
C LYS A 182 -6.45 10.22 -3.15
N GLY A 183 -6.58 9.04 -3.78
CA GLY A 183 -5.51 8.03 -3.79
C GLY A 183 -5.37 7.25 -2.47
N LEU A 184 -4.18 6.74 -2.24
CA LEU A 184 -3.83 5.88 -1.11
C LEU A 184 -2.93 6.59 -0.10
N ILE A 185 -2.80 5.99 1.08
CA ILE A 185 -2.02 6.50 2.21
C ILE A 185 -0.88 5.52 2.50
N TYR A 186 0.29 6.06 2.85
CA TYR A 186 1.51 5.30 3.13
C TYR A 186 2.16 5.76 4.43
N GLN A 187 2.72 4.85 5.21
CA GLN A 187 3.71 5.20 6.23
C GLN A 187 5.04 5.54 5.55
N TRP A 188 5.78 6.50 6.06
CA TRP A 188 7.02 6.93 5.42
C TRP A 188 8.04 5.77 5.33
N GLY A 189 8.64 5.58 4.16
CA GLY A 189 9.57 4.47 3.93
C GLY A 189 8.93 3.11 3.70
N ARG A 190 7.59 3.03 3.58
CA ARG A 190 6.86 1.78 3.37
C ARG A 190 6.38 1.63 1.94
N LYS A 191 6.48 0.41 1.41
CA LYS A 191 6.03 0.07 0.05
C LYS A 191 4.52 -0.21 -0.06
N ASP A 192 3.88 -0.66 1.03
CA ASP A 192 2.49 -1.13 1.02
C ASP A 192 1.52 0.00 1.37
N PRO A 193 0.44 0.16 0.60
CA PRO A 193 -0.57 1.18 0.80
C PRO A 193 -1.64 0.80 1.83
N PHE A 194 -2.27 1.86 2.35
CA PHE A 194 -3.52 1.77 3.09
C PHE A 194 -4.60 2.60 2.40
N LYS A 195 -5.84 2.14 2.44
CA LYS A 195 -6.95 2.95 1.96
C LYS A 195 -7.20 4.12 2.92
N GLY A 196 -7.36 5.30 2.34
CA GLY A 196 -7.77 6.51 3.06
C GLY A 196 -9.27 6.55 3.33
N ALA A 197 -9.76 7.67 3.85
CA ALA A 197 -11.19 7.92 4.04
C ALA A 197 -11.95 7.87 2.72
N VAL A 198 -13.20 7.41 2.77
CA VAL A 198 -14.09 7.37 1.60
C VAL A 198 -15.08 8.54 1.58
N SER A 199 -15.21 9.26 2.68
CA SER A 199 -15.98 10.50 2.79
C SER A 199 -15.65 11.24 4.07
N PHE A 200 -15.97 12.53 4.11
CA PHE A 200 -15.97 13.35 5.32
C PHE A 200 -17.37 13.90 5.55
N THR A 201 -17.72 14.08 6.81
CA THR A 201 -18.96 14.77 7.18
C THR A 201 -18.61 16.01 7.99
N VAL A 202 -19.13 17.16 7.60
CA VAL A 202 -19.06 18.37 8.43
C VAL A 202 -20.04 18.19 9.59
N GLN A 203 -19.54 18.18 10.82
CA GLN A 203 -20.37 17.88 11.99
C GLN A 203 -21.06 19.11 12.60
N ASN A 204 -20.51 20.30 12.41
CA ASN A 204 -21.09 21.54 12.97
C ASN A 204 -20.51 22.79 12.30
N GLU A 205 -21.04 23.96 12.70
CA GLU A 205 -20.63 25.29 12.20
C GLU A 205 -19.17 25.63 12.52
N ASP A 206 -18.51 24.92 13.43
CA ASP A 206 -17.12 25.11 13.83
C ASP A 206 -16.12 24.34 12.94
N TYR A 207 -16.55 23.89 11.76
CA TYR A 207 -15.71 23.16 10.81
C TYR A 207 -15.08 21.89 11.36
N SER A 208 -15.73 21.20 12.28
CA SER A 208 -15.33 19.85 12.66
C SER A 208 -15.75 18.85 11.59
N TYR A 209 -14.79 18.13 11.06
CA TYR A 209 -15.02 17.05 10.10
C TYR A 209 -14.91 15.71 10.81
N SER A 210 -15.83 14.81 10.57
CA SER A 210 -15.65 13.40 10.95
C SER A 210 -15.46 12.54 9.72
N VAL A 211 -14.53 11.63 9.82
CA VAL A 211 -14.36 10.57 8.84
C VAL A 211 -15.46 9.54 9.04
N THR A 212 -16.13 9.14 7.98
CA THR A 212 -17.19 8.14 8.04
C THR A 212 -16.64 6.72 8.07
N GLY A 213 -15.85 6.38 9.11
CA GLY A 213 -15.40 5.02 9.36
C GLY A 213 -14.27 4.52 8.46
N GLU A 214 -13.87 3.30 8.70
CA GLU A 214 -12.89 2.59 7.88
C GLU A 214 -13.51 2.18 6.55
N PRO A 215 -12.76 2.26 5.43
CA PRO A 215 -13.23 1.80 4.14
C PRO A 215 -13.49 0.29 4.15
N VAL A 216 -14.47 -0.15 3.37
CA VAL A 216 -14.70 -1.56 3.13
C VAL A 216 -13.74 -2.03 2.04
N LEU A 217 -13.02 -3.11 2.31
CA LEU A 217 -12.20 -3.84 1.35
C LEU A 217 -12.77 -5.24 1.17
N TYR A 218 -12.40 -5.89 0.08
CA TYR A 218 -12.97 -7.18 -0.30
C TYR A 218 -11.86 -8.22 -0.58
N ASP A 219 -12.13 -9.48 -0.29
CA ASP A 219 -11.34 -10.63 -0.77
C ASP A 219 -11.70 -10.99 -2.23
N ILE A 220 -11.10 -12.08 -2.73
CA ILE A 220 -11.33 -12.55 -4.11
C ILE A 220 -12.77 -13.03 -4.33
N ASP A 221 -13.46 -13.48 -3.29
CA ASP A 221 -14.85 -13.90 -3.31
C ASP A 221 -15.83 -12.73 -3.07
N ASN A 222 -15.34 -11.51 -3.04
CA ASN A 222 -16.09 -10.29 -2.73
C ASN A 222 -16.70 -10.24 -1.32
N ARG A 223 -16.13 -10.98 -0.37
CA ARG A 223 -16.48 -10.86 1.04
C ARG A 223 -15.71 -9.70 1.65
N ALA A 224 -16.38 -8.94 2.51
CA ALA A 224 -15.74 -7.85 3.23
C ALA A 224 -14.61 -8.37 4.13
N VAL A 225 -13.41 -7.79 4.00
CA VAL A 225 -12.27 -8.06 4.85
C VAL A 225 -11.94 -6.84 5.69
N LYS A 226 -11.24 -7.05 6.80
CA LYS A 226 -10.78 -5.95 7.64
C LYS A 226 -9.77 -5.12 6.89
N ALA A 227 -10.11 -3.86 6.66
CA ALA A 227 -9.32 -2.93 5.85
C ALA A 227 -7.88 -2.73 6.35
N THR A 228 -7.71 -2.68 7.66
CA THR A 228 -6.41 -2.41 8.28
C THR A 228 -6.38 -3.01 9.67
N ALA A 229 -5.35 -3.77 9.99
CA ALA A 229 -5.02 -4.16 11.35
C ALA A 229 -4.07 -3.12 11.95
N PHE A 230 -4.03 -3.01 13.28
CA PHE A 230 -3.19 -2.05 13.99
C PHE A 230 -2.33 -2.77 15.01
N GLU A 231 -1.01 -2.56 14.94
CA GLU A 231 -0.06 -3.07 15.93
C GLU A 231 0.87 -1.96 16.41
N ASN A 232 1.42 -2.13 17.60
CA ASN A 232 2.44 -1.22 18.09
C ASN A 232 3.78 -1.52 17.42
N ALA A 233 4.48 -0.49 16.98
CA ALA A 233 5.78 -0.60 16.32
C ALA A 233 6.90 -1.00 17.27
N GLU A 234 6.73 -0.76 18.57
CA GLU A 234 7.81 -0.92 19.54
C GLU A 234 8.21 -2.38 19.75
N GLY A 235 9.51 -2.60 19.58
CA GLY A 235 10.26 -3.68 20.23
C GLY A 235 10.56 -4.92 19.41
N PHE A 236 10.05 -5.14 18.18
CA PHE A 236 10.26 -6.44 17.54
C PHE A 236 10.21 -6.41 16.01
N GLY A 237 11.20 -5.80 15.36
CA GLY A 237 11.39 -6.00 13.93
C GLY A 237 10.17 -5.57 13.09
N ALA A 238 9.64 -4.37 13.31
CA ALA A 238 8.45 -3.89 12.60
C ALA A 238 8.63 -3.87 11.07
N TYR A 239 9.86 -3.64 10.59
CA TYR A 239 10.14 -3.70 9.15
C TYR A 239 9.95 -5.12 8.60
N GLU A 240 10.62 -6.12 9.17
CA GLU A 240 10.50 -7.51 8.72
C GLU A 240 9.06 -8.03 8.89
N LYS A 241 8.43 -7.69 10.01
CA LYS A 241 7.00 -8.00 10.21
C LYS A 241 6.11 -7.35 9.16
N SER A 242 6.42 -6.14 8.72
CA SER A 242 5.61 -5.45 7.72
C SER A 242 5.65 -6.14 6.35
N LEU A 243 6.75 -6.80 6.01
CA LEU A 243 6.86 -7.60 4.78
C LEU A 243 5.94 -8.82 4.82
N GLN A 244 5.82 -9.46 5.99
CA GLN A 244 4.94 -10.61 6.21
C GLN A 244 3.48 -10.22 6.51
N ASN A 245 3.26 -8.97 6.94
CA ASN A 245 1.94 -8.44 7.32
C ASN A 245 1.69 -7.09 6.64
N PRO A 246 1.59 -7.03 5.31
CA PRO A 246 1.51 -5.78 4.56
C PRO A 246 0.23 -4.98 4.84
N THR A 247 -0.82 -5.61 5.38
CA THR A 247 -2.09 -4.96 5.76
C THR A 247 -2.11 -4.39 7.18
N VAL A 248 -1.02 -4.57 7.96
CA VAL A 248 -0.92 -4.05 9.34
C VAL A 248 -0.33 -2.65 9.33
N PHE A 249 -1.02 -1.69 9.93
CA PHE A 249 -0.52 -0.34 10.18
C PHE A 249 0.19 -0.31 11.54
N TYR A 250 1.47 0.03 11.53
CA TYR A 250 2.31 0.04 12.73
C TYR A 250 2.23 1.40 13.42
N LYS A 251 1.58 1.43 14.58
CA LYS A 251 1.39 2.63 15.41
C LYS A 251 2.57 2.82 16.35
N ILE A 252 2.81 4.07 16.71
CA ILE A 252 3.63 4.39 17.89
C ILE A 252 2.78 4.37 19.16
N LEU A 253 3.40 4.09 20.30
CA LEU A 253 2.74 4.20 21.59
C LEU A 253 2.59 5.68 21.99
N LYS A 254 1.49 6.00 22.67
CA LYS A 254 1.37 7.20 23.50
C LYS A 254 1.78 6.84 24.92
N ASP A 255 2.44 7.77 25.59
CA ASP A 255 2.60 7.65 27.04
C ASP A 255 1.27 7.83 27.76
N GLY A 256 1.27 7.62 29.07
CA GLY A 256 0.07 7.71 29.91
C GLY A 256 -0.61 9.07 29.91
N ASP A 257 0.09 10.13 29.47
CA ASP A 257 -0.40 11.50 29.41
C ASP A 257 -0.85 11.90 28.02
N GLY A 258 -0.81 10.98 27.07
CA GLY A 258 -1.16 11.21 25.68
C GLY A 258 -0.07 11.91 24.86
N VAL A 259 1.11 12.08 25.40
CA VAL A 259 2.29 12.58 24.70
C VAL A 259 2.95 11.43 23.93
N ASN A 260 3.37 11.68 22.71
CA ASN A 260 4.14 10.69 21.95
C ASN A 260 5.48 10.44 22.62
N ILE A 261 5.84 9.19 22.83
CA ILE A 261 7.15 8.84 23.36
C ILE A 261 8.23 9.27 22.36
N PRO A 262 9.19 10.14 22.74
CA PRO A 262 10.14 10.74 21.78
C PRO A 262 11.01 9.73 21.03
N LYS A 263 11.12 8.48 21.51
CA LYS A 263 11.98 7.45 20.93
C LYS A 263 11.30 6.60 19.85
N SER A 264 10.00 6.75 19.60
CA SER A 264 9.20 5.85 18.78
C SER A 264 8.37 6.57 17.72
N LYS A 265 8.95 7.56 17.05
CA LYS A 265 8.25 8.27 15.95
C LYS A 265 8.40 7.58 14.61
N ASP A 266 9.20 6.54 14.53
CA ASP A 266 9.35 5.66 13.38
C ASP A 266 8.58 4.36 13.63
N TRP A 267 7.85 3.87 12.63
CA TRP A 267 7.19 2.57 12.67
C TRP A 267 8.20 1.41 12.52
N ARG A 268 9.42 1.69 12.05
CA ARG A 268 10.51 0.74 11.92
C ARG A 268 11.27 0.64 13.23
N ASP A 269 11.74 -0.55 13.55
CA ASP A 269 12.64 -0.82 14.68
C ASP A 269 14.06 -0.26 14.46
N SER A 270 14.48 -0.15 13.20
CA SER A 270 15.72 0.47 12.77
C SER A 270 15.40 1.54 11.72
N SER A 271 15.65 2.80 12.06
CA SER A 271 15.43 3.92 11.15
C SER A 271 16.34 3.83 9.93
N ASP A 272 15.78 4.13 8.77
CA ASP A 272 16.48 4.12 7.50
C ASP A 272 16.11 5.39 6.72
N ASP A 273 17.03 6.33 6.66
CA ASP A 273 16.83 7.64 6.00
C ASP A 273 16.79 7.53 4.47
N ASP A 274 17.21 6.39 3.92
CA ASP A 274 17.18 6.09 2.50
C ASP A 274 16.02 5.16 2.08
N ALA A 275 15.09 4.90 2.99
CA ALA A 275 13.98 3.97 2.75
C ALA A 275 13.17 4.29 1.49
N TRP A 276 13.13 5.56 1.06
CA TRP A 276 12.56 6.01 -0.21
C TRP A 276 13.57 6.76 -1.10
N GLY A 277 14.86 6.48 -0.95
CA GLY A 277 15.90 7.06 -1.79
C GLY A 277 16.23 8.51 -1.49
N GLY A 278 15.94 8.98 -0.27
CA GLY A 278 16.18 10.39 0.09
C GLY A 278 17.64 10.74 0.32
N VAL A 279 18.51 9.76 0.53
CA VAL A 279 19.95 9.93 0.68
C VAL A 279 20.69 9.58 -0.62
N SER A 280 20.37 8.44 -1.21
CA SER A 280 20.98 7.98 -2.47
C SER A 280 20.50 8.76 -3.69
N LEU A 281 19.39 9.48 -3.59
CA LEU A 281 18.68 10.19 -4.68
C LEU A 281 18.15 9.26 -5.77
N SER A 282 18.19 7.95 -5.52
CA SER A 282 17.73 6.89 -6.42
C SER A 282 16.49 6.22 -5.86
N LYS A 283 15.66 5.66 -6.73
CA LYS A 283 14.53 4.83 -6.31
C LYS A 283 15.02 3.66 -5.46
N SER A 284 14.51 3.53 -4.25
CA SER A 284 14.86 2.43 -3.34
C SER A 284 13.99 1.19 -3.55
N VAL A 285 14.38 0.07 -2.94
CA VAL A 285 13.61 -1.18 -2.95
C VAL A 285 12.24 -1.04 -2.29
N ASN A 286 12.05 -0.09 -1.38
CA ASN A 286 10.79 0.19 -0.69
C ASN A 286 9.96 1.32 -1.34
N ASP A 287 10.43 1.93 -2.42
CA ASP A 287 9.68 2.98 -3.10
C ASP A 287 8.35 2.44 -3.65
N PRO A 288 7.19 3.05 -3.31
CA PRO A 288 5.88 2.53 -3.69
C PRO A 288 5.46 2.90 -5.12
N CYS A 289 6.19 3.76 -5.82
CA CYS A 289 5.81 4.25 -7.15
C CYS A 289 5.99 3.18 -8.24
N PRO A 290 5.23 3.26 -9.34
CA PRO A 290 5.34 2.32 -10.45
C PRO A 290 6.69 2.46 -11.21
N PRO A 291 7.01 1.54 -12.14
CA PRO A 291 8.23 1.60 -12.94
C PRO A 291 8.39 2.96 -13.64
N GLY A 292 9.61 3.52 -13.66
CA GLY A 292 9.93 4.82 -14.25
C GLY A 292 9.55 6.02 -13.39
N TYR A 293 9.00 5.79 -12.19
CA TYR A 293 8.58 6.83 -11.25
C TYR A 293 9.08 6.53 -9.86
N LYS A 294 9.28 7.58 -9.05
CA LYS A 294 9.71 7.48 -7.65
C LYS A 294 9.00 8.49 -6.75
N VAL A 295 9.10 8.28 -5.45
CA VAL A 295 8.71 9.30 -4.46
C VAL A 295 9.59 10.52 -4.67
N PRO A 296 9.02 11.76 -4.71
CA PRO A 296 9.81 12.96 -4.85
C PRO A 296 10.77 13.12 -3.66
N VAL A 297 12.03 13.42 -3.94
CA VAL A 297 13.09 13.71 -2.96
C VAL A 297 13.65 15.09 -3.18
N CYS A 298 14.23 15.69 -2.13
CA CYS A 298 15.00 16.92 -2.32
C CYS A 298 16.19 16.66 -3.25
N ALA A 299 16.49 17.61 -4.12
CA ALA A 299 17.61 17.50 -5.03
C ALA A 299 18.95 17.64 -4.28
N ALA A 300 20.06 17.24 -4.91
CA ALA A 300 21.40 17.32 -4.33
C ALA A 300 21.82 18.75 -3.96
N ASN A 301 21.31 19.76 -4.67
CA ASN A 301 21.53 21.18 -4.38
C ASN A 301 20.66 21.71 -3.23
N GLY A 302 19.79 20.85 -2.64
CA GLY A 302 18.89 21.19 -1.55
C GLY A 302 17.51 21.68 -1.95
N ASP A 303 17.23 21.83 -3.26
CA ASP A 303 15.89 22.20 -3.74
C ASP A 303 14.83 21.22 -3.23
N HIS A 304 13.71 21.76 -2.76
CA HIS A 304 12.58 20.97 -2.27
C HIS A 304 11.58 20.74 -3.40
N PRO A 305 11.00 19.52 -3.58
CA PRO A 305 10.15 19.19 -4.72
C PRO A 305 8.86 20.00 -4.82
N TYR A 306 8.46 20.69 -3.76
CA TYR A 306 7.28 21.55 -3.73
C TYR A 306 7.62 23.03 -3.53
N GLU A 307 8.88 23.45 -3.66
CA GLU A 307 9.33 24.83 -3.48
C GLU A 307 8.78 25.80 -4.54
N TRP A 308 8.37 25.28 -5.68
CA TRP A 308 7.71 26.02 -6.76
C TRP A 308 6.34 26.58 -6.37
N HIS A 309 5.77 26.14 -5.24
CA HIS A 309 4.43 26.56 -4.82
C HIS A 309 4.34 28.08 -4.59
N ASP A 310 3.36 28.68 -5.25
CA ASP A 310 3.05 30.10 -5.13
C ASP A 310 1.66 30.27 -4.49
N TYR A 311 1.67 30.65 -3.23
CA TYR A 311 0.48 30.89 -2.44
C TYR A 311 -0.53 31.86 -3.10
N SER A 312 -0.05 32.86 -3.84
CA SER A 312 -0.89 33.86 -4.50
C SER A 312 -1.67 33.30 -5.70
N LYS A 313 -1.17 32.22 -6.30
CA LYS A 313 -1.78 31.53 -7.44
C LYS A 313 -2.67 30.36 -7.05
N ALA A 314 -2.53 29.88 -5.82
CA ALA A 314 -3.31 28.76 -5.33
C ALA A 314 -4.75 29.17 -5.00
N THR A 315 -5.71 28.30 -5.31
CA THR A 315 -7.11 28.41 -4.89
C THR A 315 -7.50 27.19 -4.09
N TRP A 316 -8.34 27.37 -3.07
CA TRP A 316 -8.90 26.27 -2.29
C TRP A 316 -10.32 25.95 -2.76
N ASP A 317 -10.57 24.70 -3.09
CA ASP A 317 -11.91 24.16 -3.32
C ASP A 317 -12.46 23.60 -2.01
N ALA A 318 -13.39 24.35 -1.41
CA ALA A 318 -14.04 23.96 -0.15
C ALA A 318 -15.10 22.88 -0.32
N THR A 319 -15.56 22.62 -1.55
CA THR A 319 -16.54 21.58 -1.85
C THR A 319 -15.87 20.20 -1.94
N ASN A 320 -14.74 20.15 -2.63
CA ASN A 320 -14.05 18.90 -2.94
C ASN A 320 -12.81 18.66 -2.04
N TYR A 321 -12.52 19.61 -1.16
CA TYR A 321 -11.40 19.59 -0.21
C TYR A 321 -10.06 19.34 -0.89
N GLY A 322 -9.56 20.40 -1.51
CA GLY A 322 -8.26 20.36 -2.14
C GLY A 322 -7.86 21.71 -2.70
N MET A 323 -6.67 21.78 -3.22
CA MET A 323 -6.08 22.99 -3.77
C MET A 323 -5.87 22.83 -5.28
N VAL A 324 -6.11 23.91 -6.00
CA VAL A 324 -5.77 24.01 -7.42
C VAL A 324 -4.66 25.07 -7.58
N GLN A 325 -3.60 24.70 -8.26
CA GLN A 325 -2.58 25.64 -8.73
C GLN A 325 -2.05 25.19 -10.09
N ASP A 326 -1.89 26.13 -11.01
CA ASP A 326 -1.39 25.90 -12.37
C ASP A 326 -2.13 24.78 -13.11
N GLY A 327 -3.46 24.68 -12.90
CA GLY A 327 -4.32 23.65 -13.47
C GLY A 327 -4.19 22.27 -12.83
N GLN A 328 -3.36 22.13 -11.81
CA GLN A 328 -3.18 20.85 -11.09
C GLN A 328 -4.08 20.79 -9.87
N TRP A 329 -4.73 19.64 -9.71
CA TRP A 329 -5.53 19.29 -8.53
C TRP A 329 -4.66 18.61 -7.45
N TRP A 330 -4.68 19.16 -6.24
CA TRP A 330 -3.96 18.68 -5.07
C TRP A 330 -4.98 18.36 -3.96
N PRO A 331 -5.50 17.12 -3.88
CA PRO A 331 -6.54 16.77 -2.93
C PRO A 331 -6.04 16.75 -1.49
N ALA A 332 -6.85 17.21 -0.56
CA ALA A 332 -6.67 16.90 0.84
C ALA A 332 -7.28 15.51 1.12
N CYS A 333 -6.42 14.54 1.42
CA CYS A 333 -6.80 13.13 1.56
C CYS A 333 -7.06 12.73 3.01
N GLY A 334 -6.87 13.64 3.97
CA GLY A 334 -6.81 13.29 5.38
C GLY A 334 -5.53 12.53 5.72
N THR A 335 -5.50 11.95 6.90
CA THR A 335 -4.35 11.23 7.43
C THR A 335 -4.79 9.93 8.09
N ARG A 336 -3.87 9.01 8.26
CA ARG A 336 -4.02 7.89 9.19
C ARG A 336 -3.08 8.15 10.38
N VAL A 337 -3.68 8.30 11.56
CA VAL A 337 -3.02 8.83 12.76
C VAL A 337 -1.98 7.86 13.30
N ASN A 338 -0.78 8.34 13.58
CA ASN A 338 0.38 7.55 13.97
C ASN A 338 0.22 6.74 15.28
N TYR A 339 -0.58 7.20 16.24
CA TYR A 339 -0.76 6.53 17.55
C TYR A 339 -2.07 5.74 17.67
N SER A 340 -3.08 6.05 16.87
CA SER A 340 -4.36 5.34 16.87
C SER A 340 -4.52 4.40 15.67
N GLY A 341 -3.87 4.74 14.54
CA GLY A 341 -4.09 4.09 13.25
C GLY A 341 -5.42 4.49 12.60
N GLY A 342 -6.29 5.21 13.32
CA GLY A 342 -7.57 5.67 12.79
C GLY A 342 -7.41 6.74 11.71
N LEU A 343 -8.41 6.84 10.84
CA LEU A 343 -8.47 7.92 9.86
C LEU A 343 -8.86 9.23 10.54
N ASP A 344 -8.22 10.31 10.14
CA ASP A 344 -8.49 11.65 10.64
C ASP A 344 -8.45 12.68 9.50
N PHE A 345 -9.28 13.70 9.66
CA PHE A 345 -9.29 14.88 8.84
C PHE A 345 -9.33 16.08 9.78
N PRO A 346 -8.18 16.73 10.02
CA PRO A 346 -8.06 17.73 11.08
C PRO A 346 -9.08 18.86 10.99
N GLN A 347 -9.74 19.12 12.10
CA GLN A 347 -11.00 19.84 12.20
C GLN A 347 -10.95 21.33 11.84
N ALA A 348 -9.90 22.04 12.23
CA ALA A 348 -9.83 23.49 12.08
C ALA A 348 -9.27 23.95 10.72
N ASN A 349 -8.51 23.11 10.09
CA ASN A 349 -7.90 23.34 8.79
C ASN A 349 -7.84 22.02 8.05
N PRO A 350 -8.82 21.69 7.18
CA PRO A 350 -8.73 20.50 6.36
C PRO A 350 -7.36 20.46 5.71
N TYR A 351 -6.55 19.50 6.11
CA TYR A 351 -5.25 19.31 5.51
C TYR A 351 -4.97 17.84 5.23
N SER A 352 -4.13 17.62 4.30
CA SER A 352 -3.47 16.35 4.06
C SER A 352 -1.98 16.62 3.96
N GLY A 353 -1.18 15.62 4.31
CA GLY A 353 0.22 15.62 3.96
C GLY A 353 0.45 14.81 2.69
N MET A 354 1.46 15.20 1.94
CA MET A 354 2.07 14.36 0.93
C MET A 354 3.54 14.15 1.30
N TRP A 355 3.95 12.91 1.37
CA TRP A 355 5.30 12.57 1.74
C TRP A 355 6.34 13.04 0.70
N VAL A 356 7.50 13.42 1.21
CA VAL A 356 8.75 13.58 0.48
C VAL A 356 9.69 12.46 0.94
N GLY A 357 10.36 11.79 0.03
CA GLY A 357 11.24 10.66 0.36
C GLY A 357 12.51 11.04 1.12
N THR A 358 12.84 12.33 1.19
CA THR A 358 13.93 12.83 2.05
C THR A 358 13.50 12.84 3.51
N ALA A 359 14.36 12.32 4.38
CA ALA A 359 14.14 12.34 5.83
C ALA A 359 14.04 13.77 6.37
N GLY A 360 13.27 13.98 7.43
CA GLY A 360 13.19 15.25 8.15
C GLY A 360 14.51 15.55 8.86
N LYS A 361 14.89 16.82 8.95
CA LYS A 361 16.00 17.26 9.79
C LYS A 361 15.48 17.63 11.18
N ALA A 362 16.28 17.42 12.24
CA ALA A 362 15.97 17.95 13.55
C ALA A 362 15.90 19.49 13.47
N SER A 363 14.86 20.09 14.04
CA SER A 363 14.95 21.49 14.42
C SER A 363 15.82 21.58 15.67
N SER A 364 16.68 22.58 15.73
CA SER A 364 17.82 22.71 16.64
C SER A 364 17.54 22.59 18.13
N ASP A 365 16.28 22.62 18.59
CA ASP A 365 16.01 22.90 19.99
C ASP A 365 15.10 21.90 20.75
N LEU A 366 14.51 20.92 20.12
CA LEU A 366 13.54 20.04 20.81
C LEU A 366 13.69 18.54 20.55
N GLU A 367 14.56 18.09 19.65
CA GLU A 367 14.58 16.66 19.27
C GLU A 367 15.97 16.12 19.02
N ALA A 368 16.41 15.27 19.91
CA ALA A 368 17.74 14.66 19.89
C ALA A 368 17.95 13.63 18.76
N ASN A 369 16.94 13.35 17.91
CA ASN A 369 17.07 12.34 16.87
C ASN A 369 16.28 12.69 15.60
N PRO A 370 16.93 13.26 14.57
CA PRO A 370 16.31 13.59 13.29
C PRO A 370 15.83 12.36 12.50
N ALA A 371 16.40 11.19 12.75
CA ALA A 371 16.10 9.94 12.05
C ALA A 371 14.67 9.39 12.29
N LEU A 372 13.87 10.02 13.13
CA LEU A 372 12.52 9.57 13.47
C LEU A 372 11.42 10.22 12.63
N TYR A 373 11.76 11.22 11.81
CA TYR A 373 10.79 12.01 11.06
C TYR A 373 10.95 11.85 9.56
N GLY A 374 9.80 11.74 8.88
CA GLY A 374 9.67 11.93 7.44
C GLY A 374 9.38 13.41 7.14
N ARG A 375 9.88 13.91 6.02
CA ARG A 375 9.53 15.21 5.51
C ARG A 375 8.24 15.13 4.70
N TYR A 376 7.39 16.13 4.80
CA TYR A 376 6.16 16.19 4.04
C TYR A 376 5.81 17.61 3.60
N THR A 377 4.83 17.73 2.71
CA THR A 377 4.20 18.98 2.32
C THR A 377 2.72 18.96 2.64
N PHE A 378 2.09 20.13 2.76
CA PHE A 378 0.67 20.23 3.06
C PHE A 378 -0.20 20.42 1.82
N VAL A 379 -1.45 19.98 1.94
CA VAL A 379 -2.58 20.51 1.20
C VAL A 379 -3.61 21.02 2.21
N SER A 380 -3.85 22.30 2.29
CA SER A 380 -4.73 22.87 3.32
C SER A 380 -5.60 24.01 2.80
N ASN A 381 -6.70 24.29 3.53
CA ASN A 381 -7.59 25.42 3.24
C ASN A 381 -6.88 26.79 3.37
N GLY A 382 -5.73 26.85 4.05
CA GLY A 382 -4.82 27.99 4.04
C GLY A 382 -4.06 28.16 2.73
N LYS A 383 -4.39 27.40 1.67
CA LYS A 383 -3.75 27.40 0.34
C LYS A 383 -2.26 27.08 0.39
N ARG A 384 -1.81 26.31 1.38
CA ARG A 384 -0.39 25.96 1.54
C ARG A 384 -0.16 24.58 0.96
N LEU A 385 0.77 24.47 0.02
CA LEU A 385 1.36 23.22 -0.43
C LEU A 385 2.79 23.08 0.09
N TYR A 386 3.51 24.19 0.22
CA TYR A 386 4.87 24.21 0.71
C TYR A 386 5.03 25.27 1.81
N ASN A 387 5.74 24.90 2.85
CA ASN A 387 6.21 25.84 3.85
C ASN A 387 7.73 25.72 3.92
N LYS A 388 8.45 26.81 3.72
CA LYS A 388 9.92 26.83 3.79
C LYS A 388 10.48 26.44 5.17
N TYR A 389 9.63 26.42 6.18
CA TYR A 389 9.95 25.83 7.48
C TYR A 389 9.70 24.33 7.37
N ASP A 390 10.76 23.60 7.22
CA ASP A 390 10.89 22.16 7.07
C ASP A 390 9.78 21.36 7.80
N GLN A 391 8.68 21.05 7.09
CA GLN A 391 7.58 20.33 7.69
C GLN A 391 7.97 18.85 7.83
N LYS A 392 7.84 18.35 9.04
CA LYS A 392 8.16 16.96 9.37
C LYS A 392 7.08 16.36 10.24
N ASP A 393 6.81 15.09 10.05
CA ASP A 393 5.90 14.31 10.87
C ASP A 393 6.52 12.95 11.19
N SER A 394 5.97 12.29 12.21
CA SER A 394 6.31 10.93 12.56
C SER A 394 6.24 10.02 11.33
N ARG A 395 7.25 9.20 11.11
CA ARG A 395 7.26 8.21 10.01
C ARG A 395 6.14 7.20 10.14
N SER A 396 5.58 7.03 11.33
CA SER A 396 4.39 6.22 11.57
C SER A 396 3.09 6.84 11.10
N GLN A 397 3.07 8.15 10.79
CA GLN A 397 1.89 8.82 10.22
C GLN A 397 1.60 8.27 8.82
N GLY A 398 0.32 8.12 8.49
CA GLY A 398 -0.12 7.76 7.15
C GLY A 398 -0.47 9.00 6.34
N LEU A 399 0.27 9.27 5.25
CA LEU A 399 0.05 10.38 4.33
C LEU A 399 0.09 9.90 2.88
N SER A 400 -0.41 10.75 1.97
CA SER A 400 -0.41 10.45 0.53
C SER A 400 0.98 10.51 -0.08
N VAL A 401 1.13 9.94 -1.27
CA VAL A 401 2.30 10.06 -2.13
C VAL A 401 1.85 10.53 -3.51
N ARG A 402 2.58 11.48 -4.11
CA ARG A 402 2.46 11.80 -5.54
C ARG A 402 3.82 11.58 -6.20
N CYS A 403 3.89 10.63 -7.11
CA CYS A 403 5.15 10.23 -7.73
C CYS A 403 5.65 11.26 -8.75
N VAL A 404 6.97 11.27 -8.96
CA VAL A 404 7.64 12.01 -10.02
C VAL A 404 8.35 11.04 -10.96
N ALA A 405 8.57 11.43 -12.21
CA ALA A 405 9.42 10.69 -13.13
C ALA A 405 10.86 10.61 -12.59
N GLU A 406 11.52 9.46 -12.80
CA GLU A 406 12.92 9.23 -12.45
C GLU A 406 13.90 10.08 -13.27
#